data_983faf0d6361cc231a1741ab59d34227
#
_entry.id   983faf0d6361cc231a1741ab59d34227
#
_cell.length_a   1.000
_cell.length_b   1.000
_cell.length_c   1.000
_cell.angle_alpha   90.00
_cell.angle_beta   90.00
_cell.angle_gamma   90.00
#
_symmetry.space_group_name_H-M   'P 1'
#
loop_
_entity.id
_entity.type
_entity.pdbx_description
1 polymer ?
#
loop_
_entity_poly.entity_id
_entity_poly.type
_entity_poly.pdbx_seq_one_letter_code
_entity_poly.pdbx_strand_id
1 'polypeptide(L)'
;FRSDGIMPTNEGRGYVLRRLIRRAARHGRLLGIEGTFLAKLSEEVINGSKAGYPELEEKKEFIFKVLTNEENQFNKTIDQGLRILGEMEDEMKAAGEKTLSGENAFKLYDTYGFPMDLTKEILEEKGYDIDEAGFQKCMEEQRNKARSAREVTNRSEEHTSELQSLV
;
A
#
# COMPACT_ATOMS: atom_id res chain seq x y z
N PHE A 1 0.48 -4.89 -16.41
CA PHE A 1 0.47 -5.45 -15.04
C PHE A 1 -0.87 -6.10 -14.68
N ARG A 2 -2.00 -5.45 -14.94
CA ARG A 2 -3.32 -5.98 -14.53
C ARG A 2 -3.82 -7.11 -15.42
N SER A 3 -3.61 -7.00 -16.72
CA SER A 3 -3.96 -8.06 -17.67
C SER A 3 -3.21 -9.37 -17.41
N ASP A 4 -2.04 -9.29 -16.78
CA ASP A 4 -1.21 -10.44 -16.40
C ASP A 4 -1.66 -11.12 -15.10
N GLY A 5 -2.76 -10.69 -14.48
CA GLY A 5 -3.30 -11.26 -13.25
C GLY A 5 -2.61 -10.81 -11.97
N ILE A 6 -1.80 -9.75 -12.01
CA ILE A 6 -1.11 -9.23 -10.84
C ILE A 6 -2.10 -8.49 -9.93
N MET A 7 -2.15 -8.90 -8.66
CA MET A 7 -2.98 -8.29 -7.63
C MET A 7 -2.19 -7.26 -6.81
N PRO A 8 -2.83 -6.20 -6.28
CA PRO A 8 -2.19 -5.29 -5.33
C PRO A 8 -1.85 -6.02 -4.04
N THR A 9 -0.58 -6.03 -3.68
CA THR A 9 -0.05 -6.68 -2.48
C THR A 9 1.03 -5.82 -1.83
N ASN A 10 1.54 -6.27 -0.68
CA ASN A 10 2.62 -5.58 0.03
C ASN A 10 4.03 -5.95 -0.47
N GLU A 11 4.14 -6.88 -1.41
CA GLU A 11 5.43 -7.39 -1.88
C GLU A 11 5.47 -7.54 -3.41
N GLY A 12 6.67 -7.50 -3.97
CA GLY A 12 6.94 -7.78 -5.37
C GLY A 12 6.22 -6.85 -6.35
N ARG A 13 5.78 -7.41 -7.47
CA ARG A 13 5.05 -6.66 -8.52
C ARG A 13 3.70 -6.12 -8.04
N GLY A 14 3.06 -6.82 -7.14
CA GLY A 14 1.81 -6.38 -6.53
C GLY A 14 1.98 -5.11 -5.69
N TYR A 15 3.11 -4.95 -5.02
CA TYR A 15 3.45 -3.72 -4.29
C TYR A 15 3.62 -2.52 -5.22
N VAL A 16 4.30 -2.70 -6.35
CA VAL A 16 4.43 -1.65 -7.38
C VAL A 16 3.07 -1.19 -7.88
N LEU A 17 2.17 -2.13 -8.16
CA LEU A 17 0.81 -1.83 -8.59
C LEU A 17 0.03 -1.09 -7.51
N ARG A 18 0.06 -1.55 -6.27
CA ARG A 18 -0.58 -0.88 -5.11
C ARG A 18 -0.10 0.54 -4.95
N ARG A 19 1.20 0.75 -5.01
CA ARG A 19 1.84 2.07 -4.92
C ARG A 19 1.33 3.03 -6.01
N LEU A 20 1.25 2.57 -7.25
CA LEU A 20 0.74 3.37 -8.38
C LEU A 20 -0.73 3.74 -8.19
N ILE A 21 -1.57 2.80 -7.78
CA ILE A 21 -3.00 3.04 -7.54
C ILE A 21 -3.18 4.06 -6.41
N ARG A 22 -2.48 3.92 -5.31
CA ARG A 22 -2.60 4.82 -4.16
C ARG A 22 -2.07 6.22 -4.44
N ARG A 23 -1.00 6.36 -5.21
CA ARG A 23 -0.53 7.66 -5.69
C ARG A 23 -1.56 8.35 -6.57
N ALA A 24 -2.15 7.62 -7.50
CA ALA A 24 -3.23 8.14 -8.36
C ALA A 24 -4.47 8.56 -7.56
N ALA A 25 -4.88 7.77 -6.58
CA ALA A 25 -5.99 8.08 -5.69
C ALA A 25 -5.75 9.37 -4.89
N ARG A 26 -4.54 9.58 -4.38
CA ARG A 26 -4.17 10.84 -3.71
C ARG A 26 -4.27 12.05 -4.66
N HIS A 27 -3.73 11.93 -5.86
CA HIS A 27 -3.82 13.01 -6.84
C HIS A 27 -5.25 13.34 -7.22
N GLY A 28 -6.11 12.34 -7.35
CA GLY A 28 -7.55 12.54 -7.53
C GLY A 28 -8.17 13.33 -6.38
N ARG A 29 -7.80 13.01 -5.14
CA ARG A 29 -8.26 13.74 -3.94
C ARG A 29 -7.81 15.20 -3.96
N LEU A 30 -6.58 15.49 -4.36
CA LEU A 30 -6.06 16.87 -4.51
C LEU A 30 -6.81 17.67 -5.57
N LEU A 31 -7.30 17.01 -6.62
CA LEU A 31 -8.14 17.62 -7.66
C LEU A 31 -9.60 17.78 -7.26
N GLY A 32 -9.98 17.37 -6.05
CA GLY A 32 -11.34 17.45 -5.56
C GLY A 32 -12.28 16.34 -6.06
N ILE A 33 -11.73 15.24 -6.59
CA ILE A 33 -12.53 14.09 -7.00
C ILE A 33 -12.93 13.30 -5.76
N GLU A 34 -14.23 13.16 -5.56
CA GLU A 34 -14.82 12.37 -4.48
C GLU A 34 -15.10 10.93 -4.94
N GLY A 35 -14.93 9.98 -4.04
CA GLY A 35 -15.19 8.56 -4.32
C GLY A 35 -14.15 7.90 -5.21
N THR A 36 -14.55 6.88 -5.95
CA THR A 36 -13.69 6.11 -6.85
C THR A 36 -13.77 6.63 -8.28
N PHE A 37 -12.65 6.74 -8.95
CA PHE A 37 -12.57 7.24 -10.34
C PHE A 37 -11.65 6.40 -11.24
N LEU A 38 -10.78 5.56 -10.67
CA LEU A 38 -9.77 4.83 -11.43
C LEU A 38 -10.38 3.80 -12.39
N ALA A 39 -11.51 3.19 -12.05
CA ALA A 39 -12.22 2.30 -12.95
C ALA A 39 -12.68 3.02 -14.23
N LYS A 40 -13.26 4.22 -14.08
CA LYS A 40 -13.67 5.06 -15.22
C LYS A 40 -12.48 5.48 -16.09
N LEU A 41 -11.38 5.89 -15.45
CA LEU A 41 -10.16 6.25 -16.16
C LEU A 41 -9.58 5.04 -16.92
N SER A 42 -9.59 3.85 -16.32
CA SER A 42 -9.12 2.64 -16.96
C SER A 42 -10.01 2.22 -18.13
N GLU A 43 -11.30 2.49 -18.09
CA GLU A 43 -12.22 2.25 -19.20
C GLU A 43 -11.81 3.04 -20.45
N GLU A 44 -11.47 4.31 -20.29
CA GLU A 44 -10.96 5.14 -21.39
C GLU A 44 -9.66 4.60 -21.98
N VAL A 45 -8.74 4.15 -21.13
CA VAL A 45 -7.48 3.52 -21.56
C VAL A 45 -7.73 2.23 -22.32
N ILE A 46 -8.65 1.37 -21.85
CA ILE A 46 -9.01 0.11 -22.52
C ILE A 46 -9.65 0.40 -23.86
N ASN A 47 -10.59 1.33 -23.95
CA ASN A 47 -11.25 1.71 -25.20
C ASN A 47 -10.25 2.24 -26.24
N GLY A 48 -9.24 2.97 -25.82
CA GLY A 48 -8.17 3.47 -26.68
C GLY A 48 -7.13 2.41 -27.10
N SER A 49 -7.01 1.32 -26.34
CA SER A 49 -5.94 0.33 -26.49
C SER A 49 -6.42 -1.05 -26.95
N LYS A 50 -7.71 -1.31 -27.00
CA LYS A 50 -8.29 -2.64 -27.29
C LYS A 50 -7.92 -3.21 -28.67
N ALA A 51 -7.64 -2.35 -29.63
CA ALA A 51 -7.21 -2.77 -30.96
C ALA A 51 -5.83 -3.44 -30.96
N GLY A 52 -4.92 -2.98 -30.08
CA GLY A 52 -3.60 -3.56 -29.90
C GLY A 52 -3.53 -4.63 -28.81
N TYR A 53 -4.45 -4.59 -27.84
CA TYR A 53 -4.47 -5.46 -26.66
C TYR A 53 -5.89 -5.97 -26.39
N PRO A 54 -6.41 -6.90 -27.21
CA PRO A 54 -7.80 -7.40 -27.08
C PRO A 54 -8.07 -8.09 -25.74
N GLU A 55 -7.06 -8.63 -25.07
CA GLU A 55 -7.17 -9.22 -23.74
C GLU A 55 -7.61 -8.23 -22.65
N LEU A 56 -7.42 -6.94 -22.85
CA LEU A 56 -7.89 -5.90 -21.92
C LEU A 56 -9.42 -5.85 -21.89
N GLU A 57 -10.09 -6.01 -23.03
CA GLU A 57 -11.55 -6.03 -23.10
C GLU A 57 -12.12 -7.26 -22.39
N GLU A 58 -11.49 -8.43 -22.56
CA GLU A 58 -11.90 -9.69 -21.90
C GLU A 58 -11.78 -9.60 -20.37
N LYS A 59 -10.77 -8.91 -19.85
CA LYS A 59 -10.48 -8.78 -18.42
C LYS A 59 -11.02 -7.50 -17.79
N LYS A 60 -11.75 -6.70 -18.53
CA LYS A 60 -12.27 -5.38 -18.13
C LYS A 60 -12.97 -5.40 -16.77
N GLU A 61 -13.94 -6.29 -16.59
CA GLU A 61 -14.70 -6.43 -15.34
C GLU A 61 -13.80 -6.74 -14.13
N PHE A 62 -12.86 -7.64 -14.31
CA PHE A 62 -11.89 -7.98 -13.29
C PHE A 62 -10.98 -6.80 -12.93
N ILE A 63 -10.47 -6.08 -13.94
CA ILE A 63 -9.63 -4.90 -13.74
C ILE A 63 -10.39 -3.84 -12.95
N PHE A 64 -11.62 -3.53 -13.32
CA PHE A 64 -12.46 -2.53 -12.63
C PHE A 64 -12.71 -2.91 -11.17
N LYS A 65 -13.05 -4.17 -10.92
CA LYS A 65 -13.29 -4.66 -9.56
C LYS A 65 -12.06 -4.49 -8.67
N VAL A 66 -10.88 -4.83 -9.16
CA VAL A 66 -9.66 -4.74 -8.37
C VAL A 66 -9.23 -3.29 -8.14
N LEU A 67 -9.33 -2.43 -9.14
CA LEU A 67 -9.04 -0.99 -9.01
C LEU A 67 -9.99 -0.35 -8.00
N THR A 68 -11.28 -0.61 -8.12
CA THR A 68 -12.30 -0.07 -7.22
C THR A 68 -12.11 -0.54 -5.78
N ASN A 69 -11.81 -1.82 -5.56
CA ASN A 69 -11.56 -2.36 -4.22
C ASN A 69 -10.33 -1.73 -3.57
N GLU A 70 -9.22 -1.62 -4.30
CA GLU A 70 -7.98 -1.02 -3.78
C GLU A 70 -8.17 0.48 -3.47
N GLU A 71 -8.83 1.20 -4.35
CA GLU A 71 -9.15 2.60 -4.16
C GLU A 71 -10.07 2.83 -2.95
N ASN A 72 -11.12 2.02 -2.80
CA ASN A 72 -12.00 2.07 -1.65
C ASN A 72 -11.28 1.77 -0.33
N GLN A 73 -10.39 0.79 -0.32
CA GLN A 73 -9.59 0.50 0.88
C GLN A 73 -8.72 1.69 1.28
N PHE A 74 -8.07 2.32 0.31
CA PHE A 74 -7.23 3.49 0.59
C PHE A 74 -8.08 4.70 1.01
N ASN A 75 -9.21 4.93 0.37
CA ASN A 75 -10.11 6.04 0.70
C ASN A 75 -10.63 6.00 2.14
N LYS A 76 -10.70 4.82 2.77
CA LYS A 76 -11.07 4.71 4.19
C LYS A 76 -10.03 5.30 5.14
N THR A 77 -8.77 5.30 4.77
CA THR A 77 -7.66 5.68 5.64
C THR A 77 -6.90 6.93 5.18
N ILE A 78 -7.11 7.38 3.93
CA ILE A 78 -6.34 8.46 3.34
C ILE A 78 -6.47 9.77 4.12
N ASP A 79 -7.68 10.17 4.49
CA ASP A 79 -7.91 11.43 5.19
C ASP A 79 -7.31 11.42 6.58
N GLN A 80 -7.45 10.32 7.29
CA GLN A 80 -6.86 10.13 8.60
C GLN A 80 -5.33 10.06 8.53
N GLY A 81 -4.79 9.35 7.55
CA GLY A 81 -3.34 9.26 7.32
C GLY A 81 -2.71 10.63 6.98
N LEU A 82 -3.38 11.43 6.14
CA LEU A 82 -2.94 12.79 5.82
C LEU A 82 -2.96 13.70 7.05
N ARG A 83 -3.98 13.59 7.90
CA ARG A 83 -4.04 14.33 9.17
C ARG A 83 -2.90 13.95 10.10
N ILE A 84 -2.65 12.67 10.29
CA ILE A 84 -1.54 12.17 11.13
C ILE A 84 -0.18 12.61 10.57
N LEU A 85 0.02 12.56 9.27
CA LEU A 85 1.23 13.07 8.64
C LEU A 85 1.41 14.56 8.89
N GLY A 86 0.34 15.35 8.80
CA GLY A 86 0.34 16.77 9.13
C GLY A 86 0.75 17.04 10.58
N GLU A 87 0.26 16.26 11.54
CA GLU A 87 0.66 16.33 12.95
C GLU A 87 2.15 16.00 13.13
N MET A 88 2.66 14.97 12.44
CA MET A 88 4.09 14.63 12.44
C MET A 88 4.96 15.75 11.86
N GLU A 89 4.51 16.39 10.78
CA GLU A 89 5.20 17.53 10.18
C GLU A 89 5.26 18.72 11.14
N ASP A 90 4.19 19.00 11.87
CA ASP A 90 4.14 20.08 12.87
C ASP A 90 5.10 19.79 14.03
N GLU A 91 5.18 18.54 14.50
CA GLU A 91 6.15 18.12 15.50
C GLU A 91 7.60 18.30 15.01
N MET A 92 7.89 17.90 13.78
CA MET A 92 9.20 18.08 13.15
C MET A 92 9.57 19.56 13.05
N LYS A 93 8.65 20.39 12.64
CA LYS A 93 8.85 21.83 12.54
C LYS A 93 9.12 22.46 13.91
N ALA A 94 8.40 22.07 14.94
CA ALA A 94 8.61 22.53 16.31
C ALA A 94 9.98 22.11 16.87
N ALA A 95 10.45 20.90 16.51
CA ALA A 95 11.75 20.38 16.91
C ALA A 95 12.93 20.88 16.03
N GLY A 96 12.65 21.59 14.93
CA GLY A 96 13.66 21.99 13.96
C GLY A 96 14.23 20.84 13.12
N GLU A 97 13.54 19.71 13.07
CA GLU A 97 13.91 18.53 12.30
C GLU A 97 13.38 18.62 10.87
N LYS A 98 14.11 18.04 9.90
CA LYS A 98 13.71 18.00 8.50
C LYS A 98 13.55 16.60 7.94
N THR A 99 13.74 15.59 8.76
CA THR A 99 13.66 14.18 8.36
C THR A 99 12.61 13.47 9.23
N LEU A 100 11.63 12.86 8.56
CA LEU A 100 10.65 11.99 9.25
C LEU A 100 11.34 10.70 9.66
N SER A 101 11.14 10.27 10.91
CA SER A 101 11.68 9.01 11.40
C SER A 101 11.14 7.81 10.62
N GLY A 102 11.96 6.77 10.49
CA GLY A 102 11.55 5.52 9.86
C GLY A 102 10.37 4.85 10.59
N GLU A 103 10.29 4.99 11.89
CA GLU A 103 9.18 4.49 12.72
C GLU A 103 7.85 5.18 12.39
N ASN A 104 7.85 6.49 12.23
CA ASN A 104 6.67 7.26 11.83
C ASN A 104 6.25 6.94 10.40
N ALA A 105 7.20 6.80 9.48
CA ALA A 105 6.93 6.37 8.12
C ALA A 105 6.34 4.95 8.08
N PHE A 106 6.85 4.06 8.91
CA PHE A 106 6.33 2.70 9.05
C PHE A 106 4.91 2.68 9.64
N LYS A 107 4.61 3.52 10.61
CA LYS A 107 3.26 3.69 11.16
C LYS A 107 2.26 4.10 10.08
N LEU A 108 2.62 5.06 9.23
CA LEU A 108 1.79 5.46 8.09
C LEU A 108 1.58 4.32 7.09
N TYR A 109 2.61 3.53 6.85
CA TYR A 109 2.53 2.36 5.99
C TYR A 109 1.65 1.26 6.59
N ASP A 110 1.90 0.87 7.83
CA ASP A 110 1.25 -0.29 8.48
C ASP A 110 -0.21 0.00 8.87
N THR A 111 -0.48 1.16 9.44
CA THR A 111 -1.80 1.53 9.97
C THR A 111 -2.69 2.18 8.92
N TYR A 112 -2.16 3.07 8.10
CA TYR A 112 -2.94 3.88 7.14
C TYR A 112 -2.75 3.47 5.69
N GLY A 113 -1.89 2.51 5.42
CA GLY A 113 -1.66 2.00 4.09
C GLY A 113 -0.96 2.98 3.14
N PHE A 114 -0.13 3.88 3.68
CA PHE A 114 0.67 4.82 2.90
C PHE A 114 1.97 4.13 2.46
N PRO A 115 2.15 3.78 1.18
CA PRO A 115 3.45 3.34 0.69
C PRO A 115 4.52 4.37 1.02
N MET A 116 5.74 3.92 1.33
CA MET A 116 6.84 4.82 1.69
C MET A 116 7.08 5.89 0.61
N ASP A 117 7.00 5.52 -0.66
CA ASP A 117 7.18 6.46 -1.77
C ASP A 117 6.09 7.54 -1.81
N LEU A 118 4.87 7.22 -1.41
CA LEU A 118 3.80 8.21 -1.30
C LEU A 118 4.10 9.21 -0.18
N THR A 119 4.50 8.74 0.99
CA THR A 119 4.91 9.58 2.13
C THR A 119 6.10 10.46 1.75
N LYS A 120 7.10 9.88 1.08
CA LYS A 120 8.27 10.60 0.58
C LYS A 120 7.89 11.72 -0.39
N GLU A 121 7.03 11.45 -1.36
CA GLU A 121 6.54 12.44 -2.32
C GLU A 121 5.85 13.62 -1.61
N ILE A 122 5.00 13.35 -0.63
CA ILE A 122 4.31 14.40 0.14
C ILE A 122 5.30 15.26 0.93
N LEU A 123 6.29 14.64 1.56
CA LEU A 123 7.30 15.32 2.35
C LEU A 123 8.24 16.15 1.48
N GLU A 124 8.67 15.64 0.32
CA GLU A 124 9.53 16.35 -0.62
C GLU A 124 8.89 17.64 -1.15
N GLU A 125 7.59 17.66 -1.38
CA GLU A 125 6.83 18.86 -1.76
C GLU A 125 6.96 19.99 -0.73
N LYS A 126 7.24 19.67 0.52
CA LYS A 126 7.38 20.60 1.65
C LYS A 126 8.84 20.80 2.09
N GLY A 127 9.80 20.20 1.40
CA GLY A 127 11.22 20.29 1.70
C GLY A 127 11.69 19.41 2.85
N TYR A 128 10.94 18.35 3.18
CA TYR A 128 11.31 17.35 4.18
C TYR A 128 11.85 16.07 3.55
N ASP A 129 12.66 15.34 4.30
CA ASP A 129 13.17 14.02 3.94
C ASP A 129 12.55 12.92 4.80
N ILE A 130 12.88 11.66 4.49
CA ILE A 130 12.44 10.48 5.20
C ILE A 130 13.65 9.60 5.55
N ASP A 131 13.66 9.00 6.73
CA ASP A 131 14.65 8.00 7.14
C ASP A 131 14.30 6.62 6.53
N GLU A 132 14.74 6.40 5.31
CA GLU A 132 14.49 5.14 4.58
C GLU A 132 15.14 3.94 5.27
N ALA A 133 16.32 4.09 5.84
CA ALA A 133 17.01 3.02 6.54
C ALA A 133 16.24 2.57 7.80
N GLY A 134 15.73 3.51 8.58
CA GLY A 134 14.87 3.23 9.73
C GLY A 134 13.56 2.56 9.33
N PHE A 135 12.96 2.96 8.23
CA PHE A 135 11.77 2.31 7.67
C PHE A 135 12.07 0.85 7.27
N GLN A 136 13.16 0.58 6.57
CA GLN A 136 13.55 -0.77 6.18
C GLN A 136 13.81 -1.66 7.39
N LYS A 137 14.41 -1.13 8.43
CA LYS A 137 14.61 -1.84 9.70
C LYS A 137 13.27 -2.28 10.31
N CYS A 138 12.29 -1.38 10.37
CA CYS A 138 10.95 -1.72 10.86
C CYS A 138 10.28 -2.81 10.00
N MET A 139 10.44 -2.75 8.69
CA MET A 139 9.94 -3.76 7.75
C MET A 139 10.56 -5.14 8.01
N GLU A 140 11.87 -5.21 8.23
CA GLU A 140 12.57 -6.46 8.55
C GLU A 140 12.12 -7.03 9.91
N GLU A 141 11.98 -6.19 10.91
CA GLU A 141 11.47 -6.60 12.23
C GLU A 141 10.07 -7.20 12.13
N GLN A 142 9.19 -6.60 11.34
CA GLN A 142 7.84 -7.13 11.10
C GLN A 142 7.89 -8.49 10.38
N ARG A 143 8.73 -8.64 9.35
CA ARG A 143 8.92 -9.92 8.66
C ARG A 143 9.42 -11.02 9.59
N ASN A 144 10.39 -10.70 10.44
CA ASN A 144 10.96 -11.62 11.40
C ASN A 144 9.93 -12.07 12.44
N LYS A 145 9.11 -11.15 12.95
CA LYS A 145 8.00 -11.48 13.85
C LYS A 145 6.98 -12.40 13.16
N ALA A 146 6.62 -12.14 11.92
CA ALA A 146 5.71 -12.98 11.16
C ALA A 146 6.26 -14.39 10.89
N ARG A 147 7.56 -14.52 10.60
CA ARG A 147 8.23 -15.82 10.45
C ARG A 147 8.24 -16.61 11.75
N SER A 148 8.63 -15.98 12.85
CA SER A 148 8.66 -16.62 14.18
C SER A 148 7.26 -17.09 14.61
N ALA A 149 6.23 -16.31 14.34
CA ALA A 149 4.85 -16.69 14.63
C ALA A 149 4.40 -17.93 13.83
N ARG A 150 4.79 -18.04 12.55
CA ARG A 150 4.50 -19.21 11.70
C ARG A 150 5.23 -20.46 12.19
N GLU A 151 6.48 -20.34 12.59
CA GLU A 151 7.28 -21.45 13.12
C GLU A 151 6.69 -22.00 14.41
N VAL A 152 6.22 -21.13 15.31
CA VAL A 152 5.54 -21.55 16.54
C VAL A 152 4.22 -22.26 16.25
N THR A 153 3.45 -21.77 15.28
CA THR A 153 2.17 -22.40 14.88
C THR A 153 2.40 -23.78 14.28
N ASN A 154 3.35 -23.93 13.35
CA ASN A 154 3.68 -25.21 12.75
C ASN A 154 4.15 -26.22 13.80
N ARG A 155 4.97 -25.80 14.76
CA ARG A 155 5.48 -26.64 15.84
C ARG A 155 4.36 -27.15 16.75
N SER A 156 3.34 -26.32 17.03
CA SER A 156 2.19 -26.71 17.82
C SER A 156 1.26 -27.68 17.07
N GLU A 157 1.12 -27.53 15.77
CA GLU A 157 0.34 -28.46 14.92
C GLU A 157 1.04 -29.83 14.80
N GLU A 158 2.34 -29.87 14.61
CA GLU A 158 3.12 -31.12 14.61
C GLU A 158 3.01 -31.86 15.95
N HIS A 159 3.12 -31.16 17.07
CA HIS A 159 2.98 -31.75 18.40
C HIS A 159 1.57 -32.29 18.64
N THR A 160 0.53 -31.63 18.18
CA THR A 160 -0.86 -32.08 18.26
C THR A 160 -1.09 -33.33 17.39
N SER A 161 -0.52 -33.39 16.20
CA SER A 161 -0.57 -34.56 15.31
C SER A 161 0.13 -35.78 15.92
N GLU A 162 1.30 -35.60 16.54
CA GLU A 162 2.01 -36.69 17.24
C GLU A 162 1.19 -37.23 18.42
N LEU A 163 0.57 -36.39 19.21
CA LEU A 163 -0.29 -36.81 20.31
C LEU A 163 -1.56 -37.58 19.83
N GLN A 164 -2.12 -37.18 18.69
CA GLN A 164 -3.24 -37.90 18.08
C GLN A 164 -2.86 -39.26 17.50
N SER A 165 -1.62 -39.42 17.03
CA SER A 165 -1.12 -40.69 16.51
C SER A 165 -0.80 -41.72 17.60
N LEU A 166 -0.67 -41.30 18.85
CA LEU A 166 -0.39 -42.14 20.00
C LEU A 166 -1.66 -42.71 20.67
N VAL A 167 -2.84 -42.26 20.25
CA VAL A 167 -4.15 -42.72 20.69
C VAL A 167 -4.78 -43.65 19.66
#